data_57297ed7afbf425679a5253a3955d42c
#
_entry.id   57297ed7afbf425679a5253a3955d42c
#
_cell.length_a   1.000
_cell.length_b   1.000
_cell.length_c   1.000
_cell.angle_alpha   90.00
_cell.angle_beta   90.00
_cell.angle_gamma   90.00
#
_symmetry.space_group_name_H-M   'P 1'
#
loop_
_entity.id
_entity.type
_entity.pdbx_description
1 polymer ?
#
loop_
_entity_poly.entity_id
_entity_poly.type
_entity_poly.pdbx_seq_one_letter_code
_entity_poly.pdbx_strand_id
1 'polypeptide(L)'
;FKKKIFNKEFFEYAQIFDNYYGTTRNSVNGLLKNNNNILFDIDWQGTQQLSKFRELKLIKIFLLPPNKEELKNRLIQRNQDNIEIISKRLKTYDNDIHHWSDYDHVIINDNLENCFLQIEKIILYEKNQNI
;
A
#
# COMPACT_ATOMS: atom_id res chain seq x y z
N PHE A 1 12.59 -10.52 13.01
CA PHE A 1 12.18 -9.26 12.42
C PHE A 1 12.97 -8.07 12.95
N LYS A 2 13.01 -7.87 14.26
CA LYS A 2 13.73 -6.75 14.90
C LYS A 2 15.22 -6.73 14.57
N LYS A 3 15.85 -7.90 14.46
CA LYS A 3 17.26 -8.02 14.05
C LYS A 3 17.48 -7.50 12.63
N LYS A 4 16.57 -7.80 11.72
CA LYS A 4 16.62 -7.30 10.33
C LYS A 4 16.44 -5.78 10.26
N ILE A 5 15.60 -5.20 11.12
CA ILE A 5 15.47 -3.74 11.24
C ILE A 5 16.80 -3.13 11.68
N PHE A 6 17.38 -3.66 12.72
CA PHE A 6 18.67 -3.20 13.23
C PHE A 6 19.77 -3.26 12.16
N ASN A 7 19.80 -4.33 11.37
CA ASN A 7 20.79 -4.53 10.30
C ASN A 7 20.43 -3.76 9.01
N LYS A 8 19.39 -2.95 9.01
CA LYS A 8 18.94 -2.17 7.84
C LYS A 8 18.67 -3.03 6.60
N GLU A 9 18.11 -4.22 6.79
CA GLU A 9 17.81 -5.17 5.71
C GLU A 9 16.50 -4.90 4.98
N PHE A 10 15.67 -3.99 5.47
CA PHE A 10 14.38 -3.65 4.86
C PHE A 10 14.43 -2.38 4.01
N PHE A 11 13.74 -2.37 2.89
CA PHE A 11 13.35 -1.14 2.22
C PHE A 11 12.22 -0.44 2.97
N GLU A 12 11.26 -1.20 3.43
CA GLU A 12 10.18 -0.71 4.27
C GLU A 12 9.77 -1.77 5.29
N TYR A 13 9.25 -1.32 6.40
CA TYR A 13 8.64 -2.17 7.41
C TYR A 13 7.59 -1.39 8.19
N ALA A 14 6.59 -2.09 8.71
CA ALA A 14 5.53 -1.49 9.51
C ALA A 14 5.00 -2.49 10.52
N GLN A 15 4.52 -1.98 11.63
CA GLN A 15 3.67 -2.73 12.55
C GLN A 15 2.23 -2.28 12.29
N ILE A 16 1.39 -3.22 11.87
CA ILE A 16 -0.02 -2.97 11.62
C ILE A 16 -0.81 -3.83 12.58
N PHE A 17 -1.46 -3.17 13.55
CA PHE A 17 -2.05 -3.82 14.72
C PHE A 17 -0.98 -4.65 15.45
N ASP A 18 -1.16 -5.95 15.59
CA ASP A 18 -0.23 -6.81 16.33
C ASP A 18 0.77 -7.53 15.43
N ASN A 19 0.76 -7.26 14.12
CA ASN A 19 1.59 -7.94 13.13
C ASN A 19 2.67 -7.03 12.55
N TYR A 20 3.82 -7.65 12.25
CA TYR A 20 4.93 -6.98 11.58
C TYR A 20 4.98 -7.37 10.12
N TYR A 21 5.17 -6.37 9.26
CA TYR A 21 5.28 -6.53 7.82
C TYR A 21 6.52 -5.81 7.33
N GLY A 22 7.17 -6.36 6.31
CA GLY A 22 8.33 -5.70 5.75
C GLY A 22 8.78 -6.33 4.44
N THR A 23 9.47 -5.53 3.63
CA THR A 23 10.02 -5.96 2.35
C THR A 23 11.53 -5.81 2.39
N THR A 24 12.24 -6.90 2.19
CA THR A 24 13.70 -6.89 2.28
C THR A 24 14.35 -6.28 1.04
N ARG A 25 15.49 -5.63 1.23
CA ARG A 25 16.28 -5.07 0.13
C ARG A 25 16.73 -6.15 -0.85
N ASN A 26 17.12 -7.33 -0.33
CA ASN A 26 17.57 -8.43 -1.18
C ASN A 26 16.50 -8.92 -2.14
N SER A 27 15.27 -9.05 -1.67
CA SER A 27 14.14 -9.47 -2.52
C SER A 27 13.88 -8.47 -3.65
N VAL A 28 13.83 -7.19 -3.32
CA VAL A 28 13.57 -6.12 -4.28
C VAL A 28 14.72 -5.99 -5.28
N ASN A 29 15.94 -5.92 -4.80
CA ASN A 29 17.11 -5.75 -5.66
C ASN A 29 17.29 -6.93 -6.62
N GLY A 30 16.99 -8.14 -6.18
CA GLY A 30 17.03 -9.32 -7.04
C GLY A 30 16.05 -9.22 -8.21
N LEU A 31 14.82 -8.74 -7.95
CA LEU A 31 13.81 -8.54 -8.99
C LEU A 31 14.16 -7.39 -9.93
N LEU A 32 14.65 -6.28 -9.41
CA LEU A 32 15.02 -5.11 -10.21
C LEU A 32 16.20 -5.39 -11.16
N LYS A 33 17.15 -6.22 -10.74
CA LYS A 33 18.27 -6.64 -11.61
C LYS A 33 17.81 -7.37 -12.86
N ASN A 34 16.67 -8.06 -12.81
CA ASN A 34 16.09 -8.79 -13.92
C ASN A 34 15.07 -7.96 -14.71
N ASN A 35 15.08 -6.63 -14.57
CA ASN A 35 14.15 -5.71 -15.23
C ASN A 35 12.66 -5.99 -14.92
N ASN A 36 12.36 -6.57 -13.77
CA ASN A 36 11.01 -6.77 -13.32
C ASN A 36 10.43 -5.50 -12.69
N ASN A 37 9.14 -5.30 -12.88
CA ASN A 37 8.39 -4.33 -12.10
C ASN A 37 7.90 -4.99 -10.82
N ILE A 38 7.76 -4.23 -9.75
CA ILE A 38 7.35 -4.73 -8.45
C ILE A 38 6.09 -4.00 -8.02
N LEU A 39 5.09 -4.78 -7.61
CA LEU A 39 3.89 -4.26 -6.98
C LEU A 39 4.02 -4.40 -5.47
N PHE A 40 3.94 -3.28 -4.75
CA PHE A 40 3.90 -3.27 -3.30
C PHE A 40 2.47 -3.09 -2.83
N ASP A 41 2.01 -4.02 -1.99
CA ASP A 41 0.75 -3.90 -1.27
C ASP A 41 1.06 -3.52 0.17
N ILE A 42 1.23 -2.23 0.40
CA ILE A 42 1.71 -1.68 1.67
C ILE A 42 0.86 -0.47 2.08
N ASP A 43 0.94 -0.10 3.35
CA ASP A 43 0.25 1.07 3.87
C ASP A 43 1.05 2.37 3.64
N TRP A 44 0.52 3.48 4.13
CA TRP A 44 1.17 4.78 4.01
C TRP A 44 2.54 4.84 4.70
N GLN A 45 2.74 4.09 5.79
CA GLN A 45 4.03 4.04 6.50
C GLN A 45 5.12 3.46 5.61
N GLY A 46 4.83 2.31 4.98
CA GLY A 46 5.74 1.69 4.03
C GLY A 46 6.00 2.57 2.81
N THR A 47 4.97 3.22 2.31
CA THR A 47 5.08 4.14 1.16
C THR A 47 5.99 5.33 1.47
N GLN A 48 5.88 5.91 2.66
CA GLN A 48 6.78 7.00 3.08
C GLN A 48 8.23 6.53 3.16
N GLN A 49 8.46 5.33 3.66
CA GLN A 49 9.81 4.76 3.74
C GLN A 49 10.39 4.53 2.34
N LEU A 50 9.63 3.93 1.43
CA LEU A 50 10.07 3.72 0.04
C LEU A 50 10.39 5.03 -0.67
N SER A 51 9.63 6.08 -0.40
CA SER A 51 9.80 7.39 -1.02
C SER A 51 11.16 8.05 -0.72
N LYS A 52 11.85 7.58 0.31
CA LYS A 52 13.20 8.05 0.65
C LYS A 52 14.29 7.50 -0.25
N PHE A 53 14.01 6.43 -0.99
CA PHE A 53 14.98 5.78 -1.89
C PHE A 53 14.82 6.35 -3.30
N ARG A 54 15.69 7.29 -3.64
CA ARG A 54 15.64 8.00 -4.94
C ARG A 54 15.90 7.10 -6.15
N GLU A 55 16.59 5.98 -5.95
CA GLU A 55 16.87 5.00 -6.99
C GLU A 55 15.62 4.24 -7.45
N LEU A 56 14.56 4.24 -6.64
CA LEU A 56 13.29 3.61 -6.98
C LEU A 56 12.39 4.59 -7.72
N LYS A 57 11.94 4.20 -8.91
CA LYS A 57 10.90 4.94 -9.64
C LYS A 57 9.55 4.47 -9.15
N LEU A 58 8.96 5.22 -8.24
CA LEU A 58 7.71 4.86 -7.59
C LEU A 58 6.51 5.49 -8.29
N ILE A 59 5.48 4.69 -8.48
CA ILE A 59 4.12 5.16 -8.77
C ILE A 59 3.29 4.88 -7.54
N LYS A 60 2.83 5.92 -6.86
CA LYS A 60 2.11 5.79 -5.61
C LYS A 60 0.61 5.97 -5.84
N ILE A 61 -0.14 4.92 -5.59
CA ILE A 61 -1.59 4.89 -5.78
C ILE A 61 -2.28 4.68 -4.44
N PHE A 62 -3.15 5.60 -4.07
CA PHE A 62 -3.93 5.51 -2.85
C PHE A 62 -5.34 5.00 -3.17
N LEU A 63 -5.73 3.89 -2.55
CA LEU A 63 -7.05 3.30 -2.75
C LEU A 63 -7.96 3.69 -1.59
N LEU A 64 -9.12 4.26 -1.92
CA LEU A 64 -10.13 4.65 -0.95
C LEU A 64 -11.42 3.85 -1.17
N PRO A 65 -12.10 3.44 -0.09
CA PRO A 65 -13.48 2.98 -0.23
C PRO A 65 -14.40 4.16 -0.62
N PRO A 66 -15.59 3.90 -1.17
CA PRO A 66 -16.52 4.97 -1.53
C PRO A 66 -16.91 5.84 -0.35
N ASN A 67 -17.08 5.23 0.82
CA ASN A 67 -17.40 5.92 2.07
C ASN A 67 -17.05 5.01 3.25
N LYS A 68 -17.13 5.57 4.45
CA LYS A 68 -16.79 4.83 5.69
C LYS A 68 -17.78 3.69 5.98
N GLU A 69 -19.04 3.86 5.64
CA GLU A 69 -20.05 2.83 5.83
C GLU A 69 -19.78 1.60 4.97
N GLU A 70 -19.43 1.81 3.70
CA GLU A 70 -19.04 0.72 2.80
C GLU A 70 -17.78 0.01 3.30
N LEU A 71 -16.81 0.74 3.80
CA LEU A 71 -15.63 0.15 4.44
C LEU A 71 -16.03 -0.74 5.60
N LYS A 72 -16.93 -0.28 6.46
CA LYS A 72 -17.44 -1.07 7.58
C LYS A 72 -18.10 -2.36 7.10
N ASN A 73 -18.95 -2.28 6.08
CA ASN A 73 -19.60 -3.45 5.52
C ASN A 73 -18.62 -4.46 4.96
N ARG A 74 -17.59 -4.00 4.25
CA ARG A 74 -16.52 -4.87 3.71
C ARG A 74 -15.73 -5.53 4.82
N LEU A 75 -15.43 -4.81 5.89
CA LEU A 75 -14.72 -5.36 7.06
C LEU A 75 -15.56 -6.41 7.79
N ILE A 76 -16.86 -6.18 7.93
CA ILE A 76 -17.78 -7.14 8.54
C ILE A 76 -17.83 -8.44 7.71
N GLN A 77 -17.93 -8.35 6.41
CA GLN A 77 -17.95 -9.52 5.52
C GLN A 77 -16.64 -10.31 5.57
N ARG A 78 -15.53 -9.61 5.71
CA ARG A 78 -14.19 -10.21 5.71
C ARG A 78 -13.81 -10.83 7.06
N ASN A 79 -14.26 -10.24 8.18
CA ASN A 79 -13.91 -10.61 9.56
C ASN A 79 -15.18 -10.81 10.38
N GLN A 80 -16.03 -11.77 9.98
CA GLN A 80 -17.39 -11.96 10.50
C GLN A 80 -17.51 -12.00 12.03
N ASP A 81 -16.46 -12.43 12.75
CA ASP A 81 -16.54 -12.72 14.18
C ASP A 81 -15.76 -11.75 15.08
N ASN A 82 -15.09 -10.69 14.52
CA ASN A 82 -14.21 -9.85 15.32
C ASN A 82 -14.52 -8.37 15.24
N ILE A 83 -15.46 -7.95 16.10
CA ILE A 83 -15.90 -6.55 16.24
C ILE A 83 -14.77 -5.63 16.67
N GLU A 84 -13.83 -6.09 17.51
CA GLU A 84 -12.71 -5.29 18.00
C GLU A 84 -11.76 -4.88 16.87
N ILE A 85 -11.42 -5.82 15.98
CA ILE A 85 -10.57 -5.55 14.82
C ILE A 85 -11.26 -4.56 13.88
N ILE A 86 -12.55 -4.74 13.63
CA ILE A 86 -13.35 -3.84 12.80
C ILE A 86 -13.31 -2.41 13.36
N SER A 87 -13.54 -2.26 14.66
CA SER A 87 -13.49 -0.95 15.33
C SER A 87 -12.12 -0.29 15.21
N LYS A 88 -11.05 -1.05 15.42
CA LYS A 88 -9.67 -0.56 15.27
C LYS A 88 -9.39 -0.08 13.85
N ARG A 89 -9.78 -0.85 12.86
CA ARG A 89 -9.58 -0.50 11.44
C ARG A 89 -10.38 0.74 11.03
N LEU A 90 -11.60 0.90 11.55
CA LEU A 90 -12.39 2.10 11.29
C LEU A 90 -11.79 3.35 11.91
N LYS A 91 -11.21 3.24 13.10
CA LYS A 91 -10.48 4.36 13.72
C LYS A 91 -9.23 4.72 12.92
N THR A 92 -8.49 3.71 12.47
CA THR A 92 -7.29 3.88 11.67
C THR A 92 -7.62 4.57 10.35
N TYR A 93 -8.74 4.26 9.73
CA TYR A 93 -9.20 4.89 8.49
C TYR A 93 -9.26 6.41 8.59
N ASP A 94 -9.81 6.94 9.67
CA ASP A 94 -9.94 8.38 9.85
C ASP A 94 -8.58 9.10 9.88
N ASN A 95 -7.55 8.42 10.36
CA ASN A 95 -6.18 8.93 10.35
C ASN A 95 -5.50 8.71 9.00
N ASP A 96 -5.66 7.52 8.42
CA ASP A 96 -4.96 7.13 7.20
C ASP A 96 -5.42 7.92 5.97
N ILE A 97 -6.69 8.31 5.93
CA ILE A 97 -7.27 9.04 4.80
C ILE A 97 -6.55 10.36 4.51
N HIS A 98 -5.96 10.98 5.53
CA HIS A 98 -5.25 12.26 5.39
C HIS A 98 -3.94 12.14 4.61
N HIS A 99 -3.43 10.95 4.39
CA HIS A 99 -2.19 10.72 3.66
C HIS A 99 -2.35 10.73 2.13
N TRP A 100 -3.58 10.83 1.62
CA TRP A 100 -3.84 10.81 0.17
C TRP A 100 -3.02 11.82 -0.62
N SER A 101 -2.74 12.99 -0.04
CA SER A 101 -1.98 14.06 -0.71
C SER A 101 -0.51 13.73 -0.96
N ASP A 102 0.02 12.71 -0.30
CA ASP A 102 1.39 12.23 -0.49
C ASP A 102 1.51 11.23 -1.66
N TYR A 103 0.40 10.91 -2.31
CA TYR A 103 0.34 9.93 -3.40
C TYR A 103 0.20 10.61 -4.75
N ASP A 104 0.61 9.90 -5.80
CA ASP A 104 0.53 10.41 -7.18
C ASP A 104 -0.89 10.30 -7.75
N HIS A 105 -1.62 9.27 -7.36
CA HIS A 105 -2.97 9.00 -7.80
C HIS A 105 -3.84 8.54 -6.65
N VAL A 106 -5.12 8.93 -6.72
CA VAL A 106 -6.14 8.47 -5.76
C VAL A 106 -7.27 7.80 -6.54
N ILE A 107 -7.61 6.58 -6.16
CA ILE A 107 -8.68 5.81 -6.79
C ILE A 107 -9.74 5.47 -5.76
N ILE A 108 -11.00 5.72 -6.10
CA ILE A 108 -12.14 5.26 -5.31
C ILE A 108 -12.45 3.82 -5.72
N ASN A 109 -12.27 2.89 -4.81
CA ASN A 109 -12.55 1.47 -5.04
C ASN A 109 -14.05 1.18 -4.77
N ASP A 110 -14.91 1.54 -5.72
CA ASP A 110 -16.34 1.25 -5.66
C ASP A 110 -16.63 -0.20 -6.06
N ASN A 111 -16.06 -0.68 -7.15
CA ASN A 111 -16.05 -2.10 -7.48
C ASN A 111 -14.67 -2.53 -7.98
N LEU A 112 -14.38 -3.82 -7.80
CA LEU A 112 -13.05 -4.37 -8.07
C LEU A 112 -12.64 -4.22 -9.54
N GLU A 113 -13.56 -4.46 -10.47
CA GLU A 113 -13.27 -4.39 -11.91
C GLU A 113 -12.89 -2.97 -12.34
N ASN A 114 -13.67 -1.98 -11.96
CA ASN A 114 -13.38 -0.57 -12.27
C ASN A 114 -12.08 -0.11 -11.63
N CYS A 115 -11.83 -0.51 -10.39
CA CYS A 115 -10.59 -0.21 -9.69
C CYS A 115 -9.39 -0.79 -10.42
N PHE A 116 -9.47 -2.05 -10.83
CA PHE A 116 -8.42 -2.72 -11.61
C PHE A 116 -8.12 -2.00 -12.93
N LEU A 117 -9.16 -1.63 -13.67
CA LEU A 117 -9.00 -0.91 -14.95
C LEU A 117 -8.33 0.45 -14.76
N GLN A 118 -8.67 1.17 -13.70
CA GLN A 118 -8.05 2.46 -13.39
C GLN A 118 -6.57 2.30 -13.05
N ILE A 119 -6.23 1.30 -12.24
CA ILE A 119 -4.82 1.00 -11.90
C ILE A 119 -4.04 0.64 -13.17
N GLU A 120 -4.59 -0.21 -14.02
CA GLU A 120 -3.95 -0.61 -15.27
C GLU A 120 -3.67 0.60 -16.16
N LYS A 121 -4.63 1.50 -16.32
CA LYS A 121 -4.46 2.75 -17.09
C LYS A 121 -3.34 3.62 -16.53
N ILE A 122 -3.25 3.74 -15.22
CA ILE A 122 -2.20 4.51 -14.56
C ILE A 122 -0.84 3.90 -14.84
N ILE A 123 -0.70 2.60 -14.70
CA ILE A 123 0.57 1.89 -14.95
C ILE A 123 1.01 2.08 -16.40
N LEU A 124 0.11 1.94 -17.35
CA LEU A 124 0.42 2.12 -18.78
C LEU A 124 0.82 3.58 -19.08
N TYR A 125 0.10 4.54 -18.52
CA TYR A 125 0.42 5.95 -18.66
C TYR A 125 1.83 6.26 -18.15
N GLU A 126 2.15 5.82 -16.93
CA GLU A 126 3.44 6.08 -16.29
C GLU A 126 4.60 5.40 -17.04
N LYS A 127 4.39 4.19 -17.57
CA LYS A 127 5.39 3.52 -18.42
C LYS A 127 5.71 4.32 -19.68
N ASN A 128 4.71 4.92 -20.30
CA ASN A 128 4.88 5.71 -21.52
C ASN A 128 5.61 7.05 -21.27
N GLN A 129 5.54 7.59 -20.06
CA GLN A 129 6.25 8.82 -19.67
C GLN A 129 7.73 8.62 -19.43
N ASN A 130 8.18 7.37 -19.25
CA ASN A 130 9.57 7.02 -18.94
C ASN A 130 10.39 6.60 -20.16
N ILE A 131 9.91 6.88 -21.36
CA ILE A 131 10.63 6.61 -22.62
C ILE A 131 11.58 7.76 -22.94
#